data_f594451d85368e2887618f758c614447
#
_entry.id   f594451d85368e2887618f758c614447
#
_cell.length_a   1.000
_cell.length_b   1.000
_cell.length_c   1.000
_cell.angle_alpha   90.00
_cell.angle_beta   90.00
_cell.angle_gamma   90.00
#
_symmetry.space_group_name_H-M   'P 1'
#
loop_
_entity.id
_entity.type
_entity.pdbx_description
1 polymer ?
#
loop_
_entity_poly.entity_id
_entity_poly.type
_entity_poly.pdbx_seq_one_letter_code
_entity_poly.pdbx_strand_id
1 'polypeptide(L)'
;MLKQIDQLQENHDCYFIDFLPIKMSNARYFEIENFFLESYLKQFAEQIVRIVVKIIGYYPAQICLTEFPDETTDKFKYLYPVGEDIRNKPISELAGIIAHVITNDISSVQILLGNEHHSLISINGGFSVNIYNATEEQLKLFTVLVEQENLFLKKGAVAKVDK
;
A
#
# COMPACT_ATOMS: atom_id res chain seq x y z
N MET A 1 6.34 -9.56 -13.36
CA MET A 1 5.91 -8.70 -12.25
C MET A 1 4.87 -9.38 -11.37
N LEU A 2 3.68 -9.80 -11.84
CA LEU A 2 2.62 -10.38 -10.98
C LEU A 2 3.08 -11.61 -10.18
N LYS A 3 3.72 -12.61 -10.80
CA LYS A 3 4.26 -13.79 -10.09
C LYS A 3 5.25 -13.43 -8.96
N GLN A 4 6.00 -12.35 -9.13
CA GLN A 4 6.96 -11.90 -8.12
C GLN A 4 6.25 -11.22 -6.96
N ILE A 5 5.16 -10.49 -7.24
CA ILE A 5 4.28 -9.91 -6.22
C ILE A 5 3.69 -11.01 -5.35
N ASP A 6 3.11 -12.05 -5.98
CA ASP A 6 2.52 -13.19 -5.27
C ASP A 6 3.55 -13.86 -4.34
N GLN A 7 4.76 -14.13 -4.85
CA GLN A 7 5.85 -14.73 -4.05
C GLN A 7 6.26 -13.87 -2.85
N LEU A 8 6.28 -12.53 -3.01
CA LEU A 8 6.64 -11.63 -1.91
C LEU A 8 5.54 -11.57 -0.84
N GLN A 9 4.28 -11.69 -1.22
CA GLN A 9 3.16 -11.70 -0.28
C GLN A 9 3.05 -13.01 0.52
N GLU A 10 3.47 -14.15 -0.06
CA GLU A 10 3.33 -15.46 0.59
C GLU A 10 4.34 -15.74 1.71
N ASN A 11 5.56 -15.18 1.66
CA ASN A 11 6.68 -15.75 2.39
C ASN A 11 7.39 -14.86 3.41
N HIS A 12 6.90 -13.64 3.71
CA HIS A 12 7.78 -12.67 4.37
C HIS A 12 7.19 -11.93 5.55
N ASP A 13 8.08 -11.45 6.42
CA ASP A 13 7.79 -10.46 7.43
C ASP A 13 7.03 -9.29 6.78
N CYS A 14 5.84 -9.07 7.24
CA CYS A 14 4.97 -8.01 6.76
C CYS A 14 4.99 -6.85 7.76
N TYR A 15 5.13 -5.65 7.25
CA TYR A 15 4.88 -4.42 7.98
C TYR A 15 3.64 -3.75 7.40
N PHE A 16 2.96 -2.94 8.18
CA PHE A 16 1.81 -2.18 7.70
C PHE A 16 1.81 -0.76 8.25
N ILE A 17 1.24 0.15 7.47
CA ILE A 17 1.07 1.54 7.87
C ILE A 17 -0.31 1.70 8.49
N ASP A 18 -0.36 2.23 9.72
CA ASP A 18 -1.57 2.40 10.50
C ASP A 18 -1.74 3.85 10.94
N PHE A 19 -2.98 4.28 11.10
CA PHE A 19 -3.33 5.57 11.67
C PHE A 19 -3.45 5.54 13.20
N LEU A 20 -3.49 4.36 13.81
CA LEU A 20 -3.50 4.17 15.26
C LEU A 20 -2.09 3.85 15.78
N PRO A 21 -1.68 4.42 16.93
CA PRO A 21 -0.34 4.18 17.47
C PRO A 21 -0.15 2.76 18.03
N ILE A 22 -1.22 2.13 18.53
CA ILE A 22 -1.20 0.81 19.16
C ILE A 22 -2.19 -0.11 18.43
N LYS A 23 -1.79 -1.38 18.25
CA LYS A 23 -2.67 -2.39 17.67
C LYS A 23 -3.87 -2.63 18.61
N MET A 24 -5.05 -2.40 18.10
CA MET A 24 -6.29 -2.73 18.81
C MET A 24 -6.75 -4.14 18.42
N SER A 25 -7.11 -4.95 19.43
CA SER A 25 -7.54 -6.34 19.23
C SER A 25 -8.97 -6.63 19.75
N ASN A 26 -9.76 -5.58 20.01
CA ASN A 26 -11.11 -5.72 20.54
C ASN A 26 -12.20 -5.40 19.50
N ALA A 27 -13.44 -5.78 19.80
CA ALA A 27 -14.59 -5.58 18.91
C ALA A 27 -14.88 -4.11 18.56
N ARG A 28 -14.41 -3.15 19.38
CA ARG A 28 -14.55 -1.71 19.10
C ARG A 28 -13.65 -1.22 17.97
N TYR A 29 -12.66 -2.01 17.55
CA TYR A 29 -11.82 -1.63 16.41
C TYR A 29 -12.67 -1.36 15.16
N PHE A 30 -13.65 -2.21 14.87
CA PHE A 30 -14.52 -2.03 13.71
C PHE A 30 -15.39 -0.78 13.77
N GLU A 31 -15.85 -0.38 14.97
CA GLU A 31 -16.62 0.85 15.15
C GLU A 31 -15.73 2.07 14.87
N ILE A 32 -14.50 2.05 15.37
CA ILE A 32 -13.50 3.10 15.16
C ILE A 32 -13.11 3.17 13.69
N GLU A 33 -12.81 2.03 13.07
CA GLU A 33 -12.46 1.95 11.66
C GLU A 33 -13.58 2.51 10.78
N ASN A 34 -14.83 2.11 11.00
CA ASN A 34 -15.98 2.63 10.25
C ASN A 34 -16.14 4.15 10.40
N PHE A 35 -15.97 4.69 11.60
CA PHE A 35 -16.00 6.13 11.83
C PHE A 35 -14.91 6.85 11.03
N PHE A 36 -13.70 6.32 11.01
CA PHE A 36 -12.58 6.91 10.28
C PHE A 36 -12.66 6.69 8.76
N LEU A 37 -13.29 5.62 8.27
CA LEU A 37 -13.57 5.45 6.84
C LEU A 37 -14.39 6.62 6.28
N GLU A 38 -15.35 7.13 7.03
CA GLU A 38 -16.18 8.26 6.60
C GLU A 38 -15.48 9.60 6.76
N SER A 39 -14.72 9.80 7.83
CA SER A 39 -14.20 11.10 8.24
C SER A 39 -12.73 11.35 7.92
N TYR A 40 -11.91 10.32 7.76
CA TYR A 40 -10.46 10.41 7.68
C TYR A 40 -9.83 9.78 6.45
N LEU A 41 -10.52 8.86 5.75
CA LEU A 41 -9.95 8.07 4.66
C LEU A 41 -9.29 8.93 3.56
N LYS A 42 -9.91 10.06 3.21
CA LYS A 42 -9.35 10.98 2.21
C LYS A 42 -8.01 11.57 2.66
N GLN A 43 -7.92 11.98 3.92
CA GLN A 43 -6.68 12.49 4.50
C GLN A 43 -5.61 11.40 4.54
N PHE A 44 -5.97 10.19 4.95
CA PHE A 44 -5.07 9.03 4.94
C PHE A 44 -4.54 8.76 3.52
N ALA A 45 -5.40 8.78 2.50
CA ALA A 45 -4.97 8.61 1.11
C ALA A 45 -3.94 9.66 0.68
N GLU A 46 -4.13 10.94 1.06
CA GLU A 46 -3.19 12.02 0.78
C GLU A 46 -1.85 11.81 1.51
N GLN A 47 -1.87 11.30 2.75
CA GLN A 47 -0.67 10.98 3.53
C GLN A 47 0.10 9.81 2.86
N ILE A 48 -0.58 8.75 2.46
CA ILE A 48 0.04 7.61 1.75
C ILE A 48 0.64 8.06 0.42
N VAL A 49 -0.06 8.89 -0.35
CA VAL A 49 0.48 9.47 -1.59
C VAL A 49 1.81 10.19 -1.32
N ARG A 50 1.89 11.06 -0.31
CA ARG A 50 3.12 11.78 0.02
C ARG A 50 4.26 10.85 0.44
N ILE A 51 3.97 9.80 1.18
CA ILE A 51 4.94 8.78 1.55
C ILE A 51 5.46 8.06 0.31
N VAL A 52 4.55 7.54 -0.52
CA VAL A 52 4.89 6.75 -1.72
C VAL A 52 5.69 7.57 -2.72
N VAL A 53 5.28 8.81 -3.01
CA VAL A 53 6.01 9.70 -3.93
C VAL A 53 7.46 9.92 -3.48
N LYS A 54 7.69 10.08 -2.16
CA LYS A 54 9.04 10.18 -1.62
C LYS A 54 9.81 8.86 -1.81
N ILE A 55 9.19 7.71 -1.48
CA ILE A 55 9.84 6.39 -1.61
C ILE A 55 10.27 6.11 -3.05
N ILE A 56 9.41 6.31 -4.03
CA ILE A 56 9.74 6.09 -5.45
C ILE A 56 10.74 7.10 -6.01
N GLY A 57 10.99 8.19 -5.30
CA GLY A 57 12.09 9.11 -5.57
C GLY A 57 13.46 8.59 -5.08
N TYR A 58 13.47 7.78 -4.01
CA TYR A 58 14.69 7.18 -3.45
C TYR A 58 15.09 5.88 -4.14
N TYR A 59 14.11 5.07 -4.58
CA TYR A 59 14.36 3.73 -5.09
C TYR A 59 13.85 3.56 -6.52
N PRO A 60 14.56 2.79 -7.37
CA PRO A 60 13.98 2.26 -8.59
C PRO A 60 12.70 1.51 -8.26
N ALA A 61 11.64 1.76 -9.02
CA ALA A 61 10.33 1.18 -8.75
C ALA A 61 9.65 0.74 -10.06
N GLN A 62 8.89 -0.35 -9.97
CA GLN A 62 7.86 -0.72 -10.94
C GLN A 62 6.51 -0.62 -10.24
N ILE A 63 5.52 -0.05 -10.89
CA ILE A 63 4.20 0.20 -10.31
C ILE A 63 3.14 -0.40 -11.22
N CYS A 64 2.26 -1.22 -10.69
CA CYS A 64 1.13 -1.74 -11.45
C CYS A 64 -0.14 -1.82 -10.60
N LEU A 65 -1.27 -1.92 -11.27
CA LEU A 65 -2.53 -2.34 -10.67
C LEU A 65 -2.66 -3.86 -10.78
N THR A 66 -3.24 -4.47 -9.76
CA THR A 66 -3.66 -5.86 -9.79
C THR A 66 -5.17 -5.91 -9.77
N GLU A 67 -5.83 -6.88 -10.01
CA GLU A 67 -7.26 -7.18 -9.88
C GLU A 67 -8.23 -5.98 -9.91
N PHE A 68 -9.25 -6.11 -10.72
CA PHE A 68 -10.46 -5.29 -10.61
C PHE A 68 -11.63 -6.25 -10.35
N PRO A 69 -12.54 -5.94 -9.43
CA PRO A 69 -13.77 -6.72 -9.28
C PRO A 69 -14.50 -6.84 -10.62
N ASP A 70 -15.08 -8.00 -10.91
CA ASP A 70 -15.74 -8.28 -12.19
C ASP A 70 -16.87 -7.26 -12.51
N GLU A 71 -17.52 -6.76 -11.47
CA GLU A 71 -18.61 -5.79 -11.57
C GLU A 71 -18.14 -4.33 -11.70
N THR A 72 -16.82 -4.10 -11.73
CA THR A 72 -16.28 -2.73 -11.80
C THR A 72 -16.63 -2.10 -13.15
N THR A 73 -17.52 -1.12 -13.12
CA THR A 73 -17.90 -0.27 -14.28
C THR A 73 -17.00 0.98 -14.38
N ASP A 74 -16.04 1.13 -13.48
CA ASP A 74 -15.17 2.30 -13.43
C ASP A 74 -14.31 2.39 -14.70
N LYS A 75 -14.33 3.54 -15.34
CA LYS A 75 -13.46 3.85 -16.50
C LYS A 75 -11.98 3.65 -16.22
N PHE A 76 -11.59 3.69 -14.97
CA PHE A 76 -10.24 3.47 -14.46
C PHE A 76 -9.66 2.13 -14.91
N LYS A 77 -10.46 1.06 -14.88
CA LYS A 77 -10.09 -0.30 -15.36
C LYS A 77 -9.61 -0.31 -16.82
N TYR A 78 -10.20 0.55 -17.65
CA TYR A 78 -9.84 0.63 -19.08
C TYR A 78 -8.62 1.51 -19.33
N LEU A 79 -8.36 2.45 -18.45
CA LEU A 79 -7.21 3.36 -18.57
C LEU A 79 -5.90 2.73 -18.06
N TYR A 80 -5.99 1.80 -17.12
CA TYR A 80 -4.85 1.20 -16.44
C TYR A 80 -4.98 -0.34 -16.42
N PRO A 81 -4.52 -1.02 -17.48
CA PRO A 81 -4.59 -2.48 -17.55
C PRO A 81 -3.81 -3.16 -16.41
N VAL A 82 -4.36 -4.27 -15.91
CA VAL A 82 -3.75 -5.08 -14.86
C VAL A 82 -2.34 -5.54 -15.26
N GLY A 83 -1.38 -5.37 -14.36
CA GLY A 83 0.00 -5.82 -14.54
C GLY A 83 0.86 -4.94 -15.44
N GLU A 84 0.32 -3.88 -16.05
CA GLU A 84 1.10 -2.92 -16.82
C GLU A 84 1.89 -2.01 -15.89
N ASP A 85 3.18 -1.77 -16.22
CA ASP A 85 4.01 -0.84 -15.46
C ASP A 85 3.66 0.62 -15.79
N ILE A 86 3.10 1.30 -14.82
CA ILE A 86 2.68 2.70 -14.92
C ILE A 86 3.71 3.68 -14.33
N ARG A 87 4.91 3.22 -13.95
CA ARG A 87 5.92 4.05 -13.27
C ARG A 87 6.29 5.33 -14.06
N ASN A 88 6.20 5.27 -15.38
CA ASN A 88 6.55 6.40 -16.27
C ASN A 88 5.46 7.47 -16.37
N LYS A 89 4.32 7.28 -15.75
CA LYS A 89 3.26 8.29 -15.67
C LYS A 89 3.71 9.51 -14.84
N PRO A 90 3.16 10.70 -15.13
CA PRO A 90 3.40 11.88 -14.28
C PRO A 90 3.09 11.60 -12.81
N ILE A 91 3.86 12.20 -11.90
CA ILE A 91 3.65 12.02 -10.45
C ILE A 91 2.24 12.41 -10.02
N SER A 92 1.66 13.45 -10.62
CA SER A 92 0.27 13.85 -10.34
C SER A 92 -0.75 12.78 -10.74
N GLU A 93 -0.49 12.04 -11.84
CA GLU A 93 -1.34 10.94 -12.28
C GLU A 93 -1.19 9.73 -11.35
N LEU A 94 0.04 9.35 -10.99
CA LEU A 94 0.30 8.29 -10.00
C LEU A 94 -0.34 8.60 -8.65
N ALA A 95 -0.24 9.85 -8.20
CA ALA A 95 -0.89 10.31 -6.96
C ALA A 95 -2.42 10.16 -7.02
N GLY A 96 -3.02 10.53 -8.15
CA GLY A 96 -4.45 10.36 -8.38
C GLY A 96 -4.88 8.90 -8.39
N ILE A 97 -4.09 8.01 -9.01
CA ILE A 97 -4.33 6.56 -9.03
C ILE A 97 -4.33 5.98 -7.62
N ILE A 98 -3.29 6.28 -6.83
CA ILE A 98 -3.15 5.77 -5.46
C ILE A 98 -4.32 6.26 -4.60
N ALA A 99 -4.62 7.56 -4.64
CA ALA A 99 -5.73 8.12 -3.87
C ALA A 99 -7.08 7.50 -4.27
N HIS A 100 -7.30 7.29 -5.57
CA HIS A 100 -8.54 6.69 -6.09
C HIS A 100 -8.73 5.24 -5.64
N VAL A 101 -7.67 4.43 -5.67
CA VAL A 101 -7.70 3.05 -5.18
C VAL A 101 -8.03 3.00 -3.68
N ILE A 102 -7.36 3.82 -2.86
CA ILE A 102 -7.61 3.87 -1.43
C ILE A 102 -9.06 4.26 -1.11
N THR A 103 -9.57 5.28 -1.78
CA THR A 103 -10.89 5.84 -1.44
C THR A 103 -12.07 5.06 -2.02
N ASN A 104 -11.89 4.31 -3.10
CA ASN A 104 -12.99 3.62 -3.79
C ASN A 104 -12.91 2.10 -3.74
N ASP A 105 -11.83 1.53 -3.22
CA ASP A 105 -11.62 0.07 -3.08
C ASP A 105 -11.87 -0.72 -4.37
N ILE A 106 -11.38 -0.20 -5.49
CA ILE A 106 -11.64 -0.77 -6.82
C ILE A 106 -10.53 -1.65 -7.37
N SER A 107 -9.35 -1.63 -6.75
CA SER A 107 -8.15 -2.35 -7.19
C SER A 107 -7.10 -2.32 -6.08
N SER A 108 -5.91 -2.83 -6.39
CA SER A 108 -4.72 -2.68 -5.55
C SER A 108 -3.57 -2.11 -6.36
N VAL A 109 -2.83 -1.17 -5.77
CA VAL A 109 -1.57 -0.65 -6.32
C VAL A 109 -0.42 -1.44 -5.73
N GLN A 110 0.39 -2.04 -6.59
CA GLN A 110 1.58 -2.79 -6.20
C GLN A 110 2.83 -2.05 -6.65
N ILE A 111 3.76 -1.83 -5.74
CA ILE A 111 5.00 -1.11 -5.98
C ILE A 111 6.17 -2.01 -5.62
N LEU A 112 6.84 -2.55 -6.64
CA LEU A 112 8.08 -3.29 -6.48
C LEU A 112 9.25 -2.31 -6.44
N LEU A 113 10.03 -2.34 -5.37
CA LEU A 113 11.20 -1.50 -5.16
C LEU A 113 12.49 -2.29 -5.31
N GLY A 114 13.50 -1.64 -5.89
CA GLY A 114 14.85 -2.18 -6.03
C GLY A 114 15.09 -2.95 -7.32
N ASN A 115 16.37 -3.22 -7.62
CA ASN A 115 16.81 -3.92 -8.81
C ASN A 115 17.19 -5.38 -8.50
N GLU A 116 17.97 -5.62 -7.44
CA GLU A 116 18.47 -6.95 -7.05
C GLU A 116 17.67 -7.53 -5.90
N HIS A 117 17.44 -6.73 -4.86
CA HIS A 117 16.55 -7.11 -3.77
C HIS A 117 15.22 -6.40 -3.98
N HIS A 118 14.17 -7.17 -4.15
CA HIS A 118 12.82 -6.61 -4.31
C HIS A 118 12.08 -6.61 -2.99
N SER A 119 11.60 -5.42 -2.61
CA SER A 119 10.58 -5.24 -1.60
C SER A 119 9.28 -4.79 -2.26
N LEU A 120 8.17 -5.03 -1.62
CA LEU A 120 6.84 -4.75 -2.15
C LEU A 120 6.08 -3.83 -1.21
N ILE A 121 5.50 -2.76 -1.75
CA ILE A 121 4.44 -2.01 -1.08
C ILE A 121 3.13 -2.36 -1.78
N SER A 122 2.18 -2.89 -1.03
CA SER A 122 0.83 -3.22 -1.48
C SER A 122 -0.17 -2.26 -0.86
N ILE A 123 -0.86 -1.51 -1.69
CA ILE A 123 -1.86 -0.51 -1.30
C ILE A 123 -3.22 -0.99 -1.78
N ASN A 124 -4.11 -1.26 -0.86
CA ASN A 124 -5.48 -1.69 -1.14
C ASN A 124 -6.47 -0.60 -0.74
N GLY A 125 -7.75 -0.85 -0.94
CA GLY A 125 -8.81 0.04 -0.48
C GLY A 125 -8.83 0.21 1.04
N GLY A 126 -9.38 1.30 1.51
CA GLY A 126 -9.45 1.62 2.93
C GLY A 126 -8.08 1.94 3.55
N PHE A 127 -7.84 1.45 4.76
CA PHE A 127 -6.60 1.70 5.51
C PHE A 127 -5.55 0.58 5.33
N SER A 128 -5.60 -0.17 4.24
CA SER A 128 -4.76 -1.35 4.03
C SER A 128 -3.52 -1.02 3.19
N VAL A 129 -2.40 -0.75 3.84
CA VAL A 129 -1.09 -0.54 3.21
C VAL A 129 -0.07 -1.44 3.86
N ASN A 130 0.43 -2.41 3.09
CA ASN A 130 1.35 -3.44 3.57
C ASN A 130 2.71 -3.34 2.88
N ILE A 131 3.77 -3.70 3.58
CA ILE A 131 5.14 -3.68 3.10
C ILE A 131 5.75 -5.05 3.36
N TYR A 132 6.26 -5.68 2.31
CA TYR A 132 6.83 -7.03 2.36
C TYR A 132 8.31 -7.00 1.99
N ASN A 133 9.10 -7.86 2.64
CA ASN A 133 10.51 -8.09 2.34
C ASN A 133 11.38 -6.82 2.31
N ALA A 134 11.06 -5.83 3.13
CA ALA A 134 11.86 -4.62 3.23
C ALA A 134 13.17 -4.88 3.96
N THR A 135 14.27 -4.29 3.48
CA THR A 135 15.56 -4.31 4.17
C THR A 135 15.53 -3.41 5.42
N GLU A 136 16.48 -3.61 6.34
CA GLU A 136 16.59 -2.74 7.51
C GLU A 136 16.81 -1.26 7.14
N GLU A 137 17.55 -1.00 6.06
CA GLU A 137 17.76 0.35 5.55
C GLU A 137 16.47 0.97 5.04
N GLN A 138 15.70 0.21 4.25
CA GLN A 138 14.38 0.63 3.77
C GLN A 138 13.42 0.90 4.93
N LEU A 139 13.38 0.01 5.93
CA LEU A 139 12.53 0.18 7.11
C LEU A 139 12.86 1.44 7.90
N LYS A 140 14.14 1.79 8.05
CA LYS A 140 14.55 3.05 8.70
C LYS A 140 14.00 4.26 7.93
N LEU A 141 14.16 4.29 6.62
CA LEU A 141 13.61 5.37 5.81
C LEU A 141 12.08 5.41 5.86
N PHE A 142 11.42 4.25 5.71
CA PHE A 142 9.95 4.19 5.73
C PHE A 142 9.40 4.65 7.08
N THR A 143 10.02 4.27 8.18
CA THR A 143 9.64 4.75 9.52
C THR A 143 9.65 6.28 9.58
N VAL A 144 10.75 6.90 9.15
CA VAL A 144 10.86 8.38 9.15
C VAL A 144 9.77 9.02 8.27
N LEU A 145 9.54 8.49 7.07
CA LEU A 145 8.54 9.04 6.15
C LEU A 145 7.11 8.88 6.65
N VAL A 146 6.81 7.76 7.29
CA VAL A 146 5.50 7.46 7.87
C VAL A 146 5.25 8.35 9.09
N GLU A 147 6.23 8.51 9.98
CA GLU A 147 6.13 9.39 11.15
C GLU A 147 5.96 10.87 10.77
N GLN A 148 6.60 11.34 9.68
CA GLN A 148 6.39 12.70 9.16
C GLN A 148 4.94 12.99 8.77
N GLU A 149 4.18 11.96 8.43
CA GLU A 149 2.77 12.06 8.09
C GLU A 149 1.84 11.76 9.28
N ASN A 150 2.38 11.65 10.50
CA ASN A 150 1.66 11.27 11.72
C ASN A 150 0.96 9.89 11.62
N LEU A 151 1.57 8.97 10.90
CA LEU A 151 1.18 7.58 10.80
C LEU A 151 2.22 6.69 11.49
N PHE A 152 1.91 5.41 11.62
CA PHE A 152 2.72 4.45 12.37
C PHE A 152 3.06 3.24 11.51
N LEU A 153 4.36 2.91 11.41
CA LEU A 153 4.83 1.68 10.78
C LEU A 153 4.88 0.57 11.83
N LYS A 154 4.13 -0.50 11.62
CA LYS A 154 4.00 -1.61 12.56
C LYS A 154 4.39 -2.93 11.90
N LYS A 155 4.96 -3.83 12.69
CA LYS A 155 5.22 -5.21 12.26
C LYS A 155 3.92 -6.02 12.33
N GLY A 156 3.55 -6.68 11.24
CA GLY A 156 2.44 -7.61 11.19
C GLY A 156 2.73 -8.87 12.01
N ALA A 157 1.67 -9.54 12.46
CA ALA A 157 1.82 -10.86 13.06
C ALA A 157 2.16 -11.85 11.92
N VAL A 158 3.29 -12.53 12.04
CA VAL A 158 3.60 -13.68 11.19
C VAL A 158 2.52 -14.73 11.45
N ALA A 159 1.72 -15.07 10.46
CA ALA A 159 0.84 -16.20 10.56
C ALA A 159 1.72 -17.44 10.84
N LYS A 160 1.66 -17.99 12.06
CA LYS A 160 2.26 -19.29 12.34
C LYS A 160 1.52 -20.29 11.48
N VAL A 161 2.15 -20.75 10.43
CA VAL A 161 1.73 -21.97 9.75
C VAL A 161 2.06 -23.10 10.73
N ASP A 162 1.08 -23.53 11.50
CA ASP A 162 1.17 -24.76 12.27
C ASP A 162 1.38 -25.91 11.27
N LYS A 163 2.54 -26.56 11.41
CA LYS A 163 2.90 -27.75 10.64
C LYS A 163 2.19 -28.96 11.21
#